data_05efa979be1cbef8f7407e59d4f780d0
#
_entry.id   05efa979be1cbef8f7407e59d4f780d0
#
_cell.length_a   1.000
_cell.length_b   1.000
_cell.length_c   1.000
_cell.angle_alpha   90.00
_cell.angle_beta   90.00
_cell.angle_gamma   90.00
#
_symmetry.space_group_name_H-M   'P 1'
#
loop_
_entity.id
_entity.type
_entity.pdbx_description
1 polymer ?
#
loop_
_entity_poly.entity_id
_entity_poly.type
_entity_poly.pdbx_seq_one_letter_code
_entity_poly.pdbx_strand_id
1 'polypeptide(L)'
;MTTGGQVVDLVARSRRLADLAERRLALEPRAPSARERARRLRDHLEGFVLPRAADIDAPLLVVLIGSTGAGKSSLLNAIAGANVSRAGVLRPTTREAVVYASPDDVRSLREGRLRRVPAERLIVAAAAPTSAGVAIVDAPDIDSLERDNRALADTLLEACDLCVFVTTATRYADLVPWNVLERIRQRQVPLVVVLNRLPTDAADR
;
A
#
# COMPACT_ATOMS: atom_id res chain seq x y z
N MET A 1 -9.13 4.39 28.85
CA MET A 1 -10.52 4.19 28.36
C MET A 1 -11.08 5.45 27.63
N THR A 2 -10.26 6.16 26.83
CA THR A 2 -10.69 7.43 26.17
C THR A 2 -10.75 7.30 24.63
N THR A 3 -10.34 6.19 24.07
CA THR A 3 -10.12 6.03 22.61
C THR A 3 -11.44 5.88 21.82
N GLY A 4 -12.43 5.16 22.33
CA GLY A 4 -13.68 4.89 21.60
C GLY A 4 -14.52 6.14 21.28
N GLY A 5 -14.64 7.07 22.22
CA GLY A 5 -15.39 8.31 22.01
C GLY A 5 -14.74 9.27 20.99
N GLN A 6 -13.40 9.32 20.98
CA GLN A 6 -12.66 10.14 20.02
C GLN A 6 -12.72 9.57 18.58
N VAL A 7 -12.75 8.26 18.44
CA VAL A 7 -12.87 7.58 17.13
C VAL A 7 -14.25 7.80 16.53
N VAL A 8 -15.32 7.66 17.34
CA VAL A 8 -16.71 7.93 16.90
C VAL A 8 -16.85 9.38 16.43
N ASP A 9 -16.26 10.34 17.15
CA ASP A 9 -16.25 11.75 16.77
C ASP A 9 -15.45 11.98 15.46
N LEU A 10 -14.30 11.33 15.29
CA LEU A 10 -13.52 11.40 14.06
C LEU A 10 -14.30 10.89 12.83
N VAL A 11 -14.96 9.74 12.95
CA VAL A 11 -15.81 9.18 11.87
C VAL A 11 -16.93 10.13 11.51
N ALA A 12 -17.66 10.66 12.52
CA ALA A 12 -18.77 11.57 12.30
C ALA A 12 -18.31 12.87 11.61
N ARG A 13 -17.22 13.46 12.06
CA ARG A 13 -16.65 14.68 11.45
C ARG A 13 -16.16 14.43 10.03
N SER A 14 -15.48 13.29 9.78
CA SER A 14 -14.98 12.94 8.45
C SER A 14 -16.12 12.73 7.46
N ARG A 15 -17.21 12.07 7.86
CA ARG A 15 -18.43 11.94 7.04
C ARG A 15 -19.02 13.30 6.71
N ARG A 16 -19.18 14.15 7.71
CA ARG A 16 -19.73 15.50 7.51
C ARG A 16 -18.88 16.33 6.54
N LEU A 17 -17.55 16.22 6.61
CA LEU A 17 -16.65 16.88 5.67
C LEU A 17 -16.76 16.30 4.25
N ALA A 18 -16.91 14.99 4.10
CA ALA A 18 -17.14 14.35 2.80
C ALA A 18 -18.45 14.83 2.17
N ASP A 19 -19.55 14.87 2.95
CA ASP A 19 -20.85 15.39 2.51
C ASP A 19 -20.77 16.87 2.09
N LEU A 20 -20.01 17.68 2.82
CA LEU A 20 -19.81 19.10 2.47
C LEU A 20 -18.99 19.24 1.18
N ALA A 21 -17.97 18.41 0.98
CA ALA A 21 -17.19 18.40 -0.25
C ALA A 21 -18.07 18.00 -1.45
N GLU A 22 -18.93 16.98 -1.30
CA GLU A 22 -19.88 16.55 -2.34
C GLU A 22 -20.89 17.64 -2.67
N ARG A 23 -21.51 18.27 -1.65
CA ARG A 23 -22.41 19.42 -1.85
C ARG A 23 -21.73 20.56 -2.59
N ARG A 24 -20.45 20.83 -2.28
CA ARG A 24 -19.69 21.86 -2.97
C ARG A 24 -19.43 21.49 -4.44
N LEU A 25 -19.21 20.22 -4.75
CA LEU A 25 -19.08 19.73 -6.13
C LEU A 25 -20.40 19.89 -6.90
N ALA A 26 -21.54 19.60 -6.25
CA ALA A 26 -22.88 19.75 -6.84
C ALA A 26 -23.24 21.23 -7.16
N LEU A 27 -22.63 22.20 -6.46
CA LEU A 27 -22.78 23.63 -6.75
C LEU A 27 -21.95 24.12 -7.95
N GLU A 28 -21.28 23.22 -8.66
CA GLU A 28 -20.44 23.52 -9.82
C GLU A 28 -19.50 24.73 -9.64
N PRO A 29 -18.50 24.65 -8.76
CA PRO A 29 -17.60 25.75 -8.49
C PRO A 29 -17.02 26.33 -9.79
N ARG A 30 -17.16 27.64 -10.01
CA ARG A 30 -16.66 28.31 -11.22
C ARG A 30 -15.13 28.22 -11.39
N ALA A 31 -14.39 28.14 -10.27
CA ALA A 31 -12.94 28.02 -10.31
C ALA A 31 -12.52 26.56 -10.42
N PRO A 32 -11.82 26.14 -11.49
CA PRO A 32 -11.35 24.75 -11.66
C PRO A 32 -10.54 24.23 -10.47
N SER A 33 -9.71 25.07 -9.87
CA SER A 33 -8.91 24.72 -8.69
C SER A 33 -9.76 24.44 -7.43
N ALA A 34 -10.91 25.08 -7.29
CA ALA A 34 -11.84 24.84 -6.16
C ALA A 34 -12.55 23.49 -6.34
N ARG A 35 -12.97 23.18 -7.57
CA ARG A 35 -13.58 21.88 -7.92
C ARG A 35 -12.60 20.74 -7.69
N GLU A 36 -11.37 20.89 -8.12
CA GLU A 36 -10.32 19.90 -7.94
C GLU A 36 -10.00 19.66 -6.46
N ARG A 37 -9.88 20.71 -5.64
CA ARG A 37 -9.67 20.58 -4.19
C ARG A 37 -10.85 19.87 -3.49
N ALA A 38 -12.08 20.18 -3.85
CA ALA A 38 -13.26 19.55 -3.26
C ALA A 38 -13.30 18.04 -3.62
N ARG A 39 -12.98 17.69 -4.88
CA ARG A 39 -12.88 16.29 -5.32
C ARG A 39 -11.81 15.54 -4.55
N ARG A 40 -10.59 16.07 -4.48
CA ARG A 40 -9.49 15.45 -3.74
C ARG A 40 -9.80 15.25 -2.27
N LEU A 41 -10.44 16.24 -1.63
CA LEU A 41 -10.85 16.12 -0.22
C LEU A 41 -11.87 14.99 -0.04
N ARG A 42 -12.93 14.95 -0.87
CA ARG A 42 -13.92 13.87 -0.83
C ARG A 42 -13.25 12.51 -1.03
N ASP A 43 -12.49 12.36 -2.10
CA ASP A 43 -11.86 11.09 -2.47
C ASP A 43 -10.88 10.62 -1.37
N HIS A 44 -10.16 11.54 -0.73
CA HIS A 44 -9.28 11.23 0.40
C HIS A 44 -10.08 10.81 1.65
N LEU A 45 -11.15 11.52 1.97
CA LEU A 45 -11.98 11.17 3.11
C LEU A 45 -12.66 9.82 2.93
N GLU A 46 -13.28 9.58 1.78
CA GLU A 46 -14.02 8.33 1.48
C GLU A 46 -13.09 7.13 1.23
N GLY A 47 -11.99 7.36 0.50
CA GLY A 47 -11.07 6.28 0.11
C GLY A 47 -10.01 5.95 1.16
N PHE A 48 -9.68 6.89 2.04
CA PHE A 48 -8.59 6.71 3.00
C PHE A 48 -9.02 6.87 4.46
N VAL A 49 -9.58 8.03 4.84
CA VAL A 49 -9.82 8.35 6.25
C VAL A 49 -10.96 7.52 6.85
N LEU A 50 -12.12 7.48 6.17
CA LEU A 50 -13.29 6.79 6.70
C LEU A 50 -13.11 5.28 6.86
N PRO A 51 -12.53 4.55 5.90
CA PRO A 51 -12.27 3.12 6.08
C PRO A 51 -11.32 2.82 7.25
N ARG A 52 -10.34 3.67 7.49
CA ARG A 52 -9.37 3.50 8.59
C ARG A 52 -9.93 3.90 9.94
N ALA A 53 -10.71 4.96 9.98
CA ALA A 53 -11.37 5.39 11.20
C ALA A 53 -12.48 4.41 11.64
N ALA A 54 -13.08 3.69 10.69
CA ALA A 54 -14.05 2.64 11.00
C ALA A 54 -13.41 1.36 11.55
N ASP A 55 -12.11 1.14 11.27
CA ASP A 55 -11.35 -0.04 11.69
C ASP A 55 -9.96 0.41 12.21
N ILE A 56 -9.99 1.17 13.31
CA ILE A 56 -8.76 1.76 13.88
C ILE A 56 -7.84 0.71 14.50
N ASP A 57 -8.39 -0.44 14.87
CA ASP A 57 -7.66 -1.56 15.42
C ASP A 57 -7.11 -2.50 14.34
N ALA A 58 -7.43 -2.23 13.05
CA ALA A 58 -6.87 -3.00 11.94
C ALA A 58 -5.34 -2.83 11.88
N PRO A 59 -4.63 -3.89 11.52
CA PRO A 59 -3.17 -3.84 11.40
C PRO A 59 -2.74 -2.82 10.33
N LEU A 60 -1.63 -2.15 10.57
CA LEU A 60 -0.99 -1.29 9.59
C LEU A 60 -0.56 -2.13 8.38
N LEU A 61 -1.07 -1.81 7.20
CA LEU A 61 -0.74 -2.53 5.98
C LEU A 61 0.38 -1.82 5.22
N VAL A 62 1.56 -2.43 5.25
CA VAL A 62 2.76 -2.00 4.52
C VAL A 62 2.88 -2.80 3.24
N VAL A 63 2.98 -2.15 2.08
CA VAL A 63 3.13 -2.84 0.79
C VAL A 63 4.50 -2.53 0.19
N LEU A 64 5.28 -3.59 -0.07
CA LEU A 64 6.54 -3.52 -0.80
C LEU A 64 6.23 -3.56 -2.29
N ILE A 65 6.62 -2.51 -3.00
CA ILE A 65 6.35 -2.36 -4.43
C ILE A 65 7.64 -2.04 -5.17
N GLY A 66 7.75 -2.43 -6.44
CA GLY A 66 8.93 -2.16 -7.26
C GLY A 66 9.05 -3.11 -8.42
N SER A 67 10.02 -2.84 -9.30
CA SER A 67 10.29 -3.63 -10.49
C SER A 67 10.83 -5.03 -10.18
N THR A 68 10.78 -5.90 -11.18
CA THR A 68 11.39 -7.23 -11.13
C THR A 68 12.86 -7.14 -10.73
N GLY A 69 13.24 -7.93 -9.73
CA GLY A 69 14.64 -8.00 -9.27
C GLY A 69 15.11 -6.79 -8.46
N ALA A 70 14.23 -5.86 -8.08
CA ALA A 70 14.60 -4.74 -7.21
C ALA A 70 14.99 -5.16 -5.78
N GLY A 71 14.54 -6.35 -5.33
CA GLY A 71 14.90 -6.92 -4.03
C GLY A 71 13.78 -6.85 -2.98
N LYS A 72 12.52 -6.71 -3.39
CA LYS A 72 11.35 -6.69 -2.49
C LYS A 72 11.29 -7.90 -1.57
N SER A 73 11.31 -9.11 -2.16
CA SER A 73 11.27 -10.38 -1.41
C SER A 73 12.50 -10.55 -0.51
N SER A 74 13.68 -10.11 -0.95
CA SER A 74 14.89 -10.12 -0.12
C SER A 74 14.77 -9.17 1.08
N LEU A 75 14.16 -8.00 0.88
CA LEU A 75 13.89 -7.05 1.95
C LEU A 75 12.88 -7.63 2.95
N LEU A 76 11.79 -8.24 2.46
CA LEU A 76 10.82 -8.89 3.34
C LEU A 76 11.48 -10.00 4.16
N ASN A 77 12.30 -10.86 3.52
CA ASN A 77 13.01 -11.93 4.21
C ASN A 77 14.00 -11.40 5.27
N ALA A 78 14.68 -10.29 4.98
CA ALA A 78 15.58 -9.65 5.93
C ALA A 78 14.81 -9.09 7.14
N ILE A 79 13.65 -8.46 6.92
CA ILE A 79 12.78 -7.96 8.00
C ILE A 79 12.23 -9.10 8.84
N ALA A 80 11.83 -10.20 8.20
CA ALA A 80 11.28 -11.38 8.87
C ALA A 80 12.33 -12.21 9.60
N GLY A 81 13.62 -12.04 9.28
CA GLY A 81 14.70 -12.91 9.77
C GLY A 81 14.60 -14.36 9.26
N ALA A 82 13.78 -14.62 8.23
CA ALA A 82 13.50 -15.93 7.68
C ALA A 82 13.14 -15.85 6.19
N ASN A 83 13.25 -16.96 5.47
CA ASN A 83 12.81 -17.04 4.08
C ASN A 83 11.27 -17.19 4.00
N VAL A 84 10.55 -16.08 4.04
CA VAL A 84 9.08 -16.02 4.01
C VAL A 84 8.53 -15.74 2.62
N SER A 85 9.30 -15.12 1.74
CA SER A 85 8.98 -14.88 0.34
C SER A 85 10.06 -15.47 -0.57
N ARG A 86 9.65 -16.01 -1.73
CA ARG A 86 10.60 -16.57 -2.71
C ARG A 86 11.42 -15.46 -3.34
N ALA A 87 12.66 -15.29 -2.91
CA ALA A 87 13.65 -14.47 -3.56
C ALA A 87 14.41 -15.32 -4.58
N GLY A 88 14.29 -15.03 -5.87
CA GLY A 88 14.96 -15.78 -6.92
C GLY A 88 15.39 -14.93 -8.11
N VAL A 89 16.54 -15.31 -8.72
CA VAL A 89 17.07 -14.65 -9.94
C VAL A 89 16.43 -15.23 -11.20
N LEU A 90 15.83 -16.43 -11.10
CA LEU A 90 15.18 -17.11 -12.22
C LEU A 90 13.70 -16.71 -12.29
N ARG A 91 13.30 -16.11 -13.41
CA ARG A 91 11.89 -15.86 -13.74
C ARG A 91 11.12 -17.18 -13.81
N PRO A 92 9.90 -17.29 -13.27
CA PRO A 92 8.83 -16.30 -13.42
C PRO A 92 8.59 -15.49 -12.17
N THR A 93 8.24 -14.23 -12.42
CA THR A 93 7.71 -13.25 -11.51
C THR A 93 6.71 -13.84 -10.54
N THR A 94 6.78 -13.42 -9.28
CA THR A 94 5.81 -13.76 -8.24
C THR A 94 4.42 -13.38 -8.75
N ARG A 95 3.55 -14.38 -8.93
CA ARG A 95 2.16 -14.16 -9.37
C ARG A 95 1.25 -13.85 -8.21
N GLU A 96 1.63 -14.28 -7.02
CA GLU A 96 0.90 -14.09 -5.78
C GLU A 96 1.58 -13.02 -4.92
N ALA A 97 0.79 -12.32 -4.11
CA ALA A 97 1.32 -11.47 -3.05
C ALA A 97 1.60 -12.30 -1.80
N VAL A 98 2.75 -12.09 -1.15
CA VAL A 98 3.08 -12.77 0.10
C VAL A 98 2.81 -11.83 1.27
N VAL A 99 1.96 -12.25 2.20
CA VAL A 99 1.62 -11.52 3.42
C VAL A 99 2.39 -12.07 4.60
N TYR A 100 3.16 -11.22 5.25
CA TYR A 100 3.85 -11.49 6.50
C TYR A 100 3.15 -10.71 7.62
N ALA A 101 2.34 -11.40 8.40
CA ALA A 101 1.53 -10.82 9.48
C ALA A 101 1.15 -11.92 10.49
N SER A 102 0.63 -11.52 11.65
CA SER A 102 0.03 -12.48 12.59
C SER A 102 -1.23 -13.12 11.99
N PRO A 103 -1.63 -14.33 12.42
CA PRO A 103 -2.84 -14.97 11.90
C PRO A 103 -4.12 -14.14 12.09
N ASP A 104 -4.23 -13.41 13.20
CA ASP A 104 -5.37 -12.55 13.49
C ASP A 104 -5.38 -11.31 12.59
N ASP A 105 -4.21 -10.70 12.34
CA ASP A 105 -4.05 -9.59 11.42
C ASP A 105 -4.40 -10.00 9.98
N VAL A 106 -3.99 -11.20 9.55
CA VAL A 106 -4.36 -11.74 8.23
C VAL A 106 -5.86 -11.88 8.09
N ARG A 107 -6.54 -12.38 9.14
CA ARG A 107 -8.00 -12.54 9.14
C ARG A 107 -8.68 -11.17 9.01
N SER A 108 -8.33 -10.23 9.86
CA SER A 108 -8.84 -8.85 9.82
C SER A 108 -8.65 -8.20 8.46
N LEU A 109 -7.46 -8.32 7.86
CA LEU A 109 -7.19 -7.76 6.54
C LEU A 109 -8.02 -8.41 5.43
N ARG A 110 -8.20 -9.73 5.46
CA ARG A 110 -9.01 -10.43 4.45
C ARG A 110 -10.49 -10.07 4.52
N GLU A 111 -11.03 -9.91 5.71
CA GLU A 111 -12.41 -9.47 5.92
C GLU A 111 -12.60 -7.98 5.59
N GLY A 112 -11.55 -7.17 5.77
CA GLY A 112 -11.53 -5.74 5.56
C GLY A 112 -10.90 -5.30 4.24
N ARG A 113 -9.71 -4.73 4.34
CA ARG A 113 -9.03 -4.01 3.24
C ARG A 113 -8.59 -4.89 2.08
N LEU A 114 -8.21 -6.14 2.33
CA LEU A 114 -7.80 -7.10 1.29
C LEU A 114 -8.94 -7.98 0.77
N ARG A 115 -10.19 -7.69 1.12
CA ARG A 115 -11.37 -8.47 0.67
C ARG A 115 -11.53 -8.55 -0.85
N ARG A 116 -10.95 -7.59 -1.59
CA ARG A 116 -10.97 -7.57 -3.06
C ARG A 116 -9.84 -8.37 -3.70
N VAL A 117 -8.86 -8.79 -2.90
CA VAL A 117 -7.76 -9.63 -3.38
C VAL A 117 -8.23 -11.07 -3.40
N PRO A 118 -8.19 -11.77 -4.56
CA PRO A 118 -8.56 -13.18 -4.64
C PRO A 118 -7.70 -14.02 -3.69
N ALA A 119 -8.32 -14.99 -3.01
CA ALA A 119 -7.66 -15.77 -1.98
C ALA A 119 -6.46 -16.56 -2.52
N GLU A 120 -6.57 -17.06 -3.75
CA GLU A 120 -5.53 -17.78 -4.48
C GLU A 120 -4.34 -16.91 -4.89
N ARG A 121 -4.50 -15.59 -4.84
CA ARG A 121 -3.44 -14.62 -5.17
C ARG A 121 -2.74 -14.06 -3.92
N LEU A 122 -3.09 -14.57 -2.72
CA LEU A 122 -2.58 -14.10 -1.45
C LEU A 122 -2.01 -15.27 -0.65
N ILE A 123 -0.69 -15.39 -0.59
CA ILE A 123 0.00 -16.39 0.20
C ILE A 123 0.32 -15.81 1.59
N VAL A 124 -0.08 -16.51 2.63
CA VAL A 124 0.33 -16.18 4.00
C VAL A 124 1.68 -16.81 4.25
N ALA A 125 2.64 -16.03 4.72
CA ALA A 125 3.97 -16.50 5.06
C ALA A 125 3.92 -17.59 6.15
N ALA A 126 4.79 -18.59 6.04
CA ALA A 126 4.84 -19.70 7.01
C ALA A 126 5.33 -19.25 8.40
N ALA A 127 6.18 -18.21 8.46
CA ALA A 127 6.57 -17.57 9.71
C ALA A 127 5.70 -16.34 9.94
N ALA A 128 5.32 -16.11 11.21
CA ALA A 128 4.57 -14.93 11.63
C ALA A 128 5.45 -14.01 12.48
N PRO A 129 5.23 -12.67 12.44
CA PRO A 129 5.91 -11.75 13.33
C PRO A 129 5.51 -12.01 14.79
N THR A 130 6.43 -11.70 15.71
CA THR A 130 6.19 -11.80 17.15
C THR A 130 5.24 -10.73 17.68
N SER A 131 5.07 -9.61 16.94
CA SER A 131 4.17 -8.53 17.30
C SER A 131 3.00 -8.44 16.31
N ALA A 132 1.79 -8.28 16.84
CA ALA A 132 0.58 -7.98 16.07
C ALA A 132 0.51 -6.49 15.69
N GLY A 133 -0.40 -6.15 14.79
CA GLY A 133 -0.70 -4.77 14.42
C GLY A 133 0.06 -4.24 13.19
N VAL A 134 0.94 -5.04 12.59
CA VAL A 134 1.63 -4.69 11.32
C VAL A 134 1.62 -5.89 10.38
N ALA A 135 1.19 -5.65 9.16
CA ALA A 135 1.26 -6.61 8.07
C ALA A 135 2.12 -6.06 6.95
N ILE A 136 3.08 -6.84 6.47
CA ILE A 136 3.93 -6.47 5.34
C ILE A 136 3.59 -7.37 4.15
N VAL A 137 3.35 -6.77 3.01
CA VAL A 137 2.98 -7.49 1.78
C VAL A 137 4.06 -7.30 0.72
N ASP A 138 4.64 -8.40 0.25
CA ASP A 138 5.48 -8.43 -0.94
C ASP A 138 4.58 -8.53 -2.17
N ALA A 139 4.41 -7.42 -2.89
CA ALA A 139 3.54 -7.34 -4.05
C ALA A 139 4.22 -7.89 -5.32
N PRO A 140 3.45 -8.39 -6.29
CA PRO A 140 3.95 -8.71 -7.61
C PRO A 140 4.64 -7.53 -8.28
N ASP A 141 5.49 -7.84 -9.26
CA ASP A 141 6.28 -6.85 -9.97
C ASP A 141 5.40 -5.90 -10.78
N ILE A 142 5.65 -4.60 -10.64
CA ILE A 142 4.89 -3.53 -11.32
C ILE A 142 5.17 -3.45 -12.83
N ASP A 143 6.33 -3.94 -13.26
CA ASP A 143 6.76 -4.02 -14.66
C ASP A 143 6.43 -5.38 -15.32
N SER A 144 5.61 -6.20 -14.65
CA SER A 144 5.15 -7.46 -15.21
C SER A 144 4.37 -7.24 -16.51
N LEU A 145 4.61 -8.09 -17.51
CA LEU A 145 3.83 -8.11 -18.75
C LEU A 145 2.41 -8.62 -18.51
N GLU A 146 2.19 -9.39 -17.45
CA GLU A 146 0.89 -9.93 -17.09
C GLU A 146 0.00 -8.82 -16.51
N ARG A 147 -1.17 -8.60 -17.12
CA ARG A 147 -2.15 -7.59 -16.68
C ARG A 147 -2.65 -7.86 -15.26
N ASP A 148 -2.84 -9.13 -14.92
CA ASP A 148 -3.34 -9.56 -13.60
C ASP A 148 -2.37 -9.23 -12.46
N ASN A 149 -1.07 -9.30 -12.69
CA ASN A 149 -0.06 -8.92 -11.70
C ASN A 149 -0.08 -7.41 -11.44
N ARG A 150 -0.24 -6.60 -12.50
CA ARG A 150 -0.39 -5.15 -12.35
C ARG A 150 -1.67 -4.78 -11.62
N ALA A 151 -2.78 -5.43 -11.96
CA ALA A 151 -4.07 -5.20 -11.29
C ALA A 151 -4.01 -5.57 -9.80
N LEU A 152 -3.32 -6.66 -9.45
CA LEU A 152 -3.10 -7.04 -8.05
C LEU A 152 -2.24 -6.02 -7.31
N ALA A 153 -1.13 -5.56 -7.91
CA ALA A 153 -0.29 -4.53 -7.32
C ALA A 153 -1.07 -3.21 -7.12
N ASP A 154 -1.92 -2.84 -8.07
CA ASP A 154 -2.79 -1.67 -7.96
C ASP A 154 -3.81 -1.81 -6.83
N THR A 155 -4.43 -2.98 -6.68
CA THR A 155 -5.38 -3.27 -5.58
C THR A 155 -4.69 -3.20 -4.22
N LEU A 156 -3.47 -3.72 -4.10
CA LEU A 156 -2.68 -3.65 -2.88
C LEU A 156 -2.29 -2.21 -2.53
N LEU A 157 -1.90 -1.41 -3.54
CA LEU A 157 -1.64 0.02 -3.38
C LEU A 157 -2.87 0.81 -2.92
N GLU A 158 -4.07 0.41 -3.37
CA GLU A 158 -5.31 1.03 -2.92
C GLU A 158 -5.60 0.78 -1.44
N ALA A 159 -5.20 -0.39 -0.96
CA ALA A 159 -5.47 -0.83 0.40
C ALA A 159 -4.41 -0.38 1.42
N CYS A 160 -3.17 -0.05 0.98
CA CYS A 160 -2.05 0.14 1.89
C CYS A 160 -2.11 1.43 2.72
N ASP A 161 -1.49 1.39 3.90
CA ASP A 161 -1.26 2.54 4.77
C ASP A 161 0.10 3.18 4.52
N LEU A 162 1.08 2.36 4.14
CA LEU A 162 2.44 2.76 3.83
C LEU A 162 2.92 1.99 2.61
N CYS A 163 3.41 2.70 1.62
CA CYS A 163 4.09 2.11 0.48
C CYS A 163 5.61 2.15 0.68
N VAL A 164 6.27 1.03 0.52
CA VAL A 164 7.73 0.94 0.45
C VAL A 164 8.10 0.65 -1.00
N PHE A 165 8.60 1.65 -1.69
CA PHE A 165 9.02 1.53 -3.08
C PHE A 165 10.49 1.11 -3.14
N VAL A 166 10.72 -0.13 -3.59
CA VAL A 166 12.06 -0.72 -3.71
C VAL A 166 12.54 -0.58 -5.15
N THR A 167 13.70 0.06 -5.34
CA THR A 167 14.32 0.24 -6.64
C THR A 167 15.83 0.01 -6.57
N THR A 168 16.51 0.08 -7.71
CA THR A 168 17.98 0.00 -7.80
C THR A 168 18.52 1.22 -8.56
N ALA A 169 19.80 1.51 -8.41
CA ALA A 169 20.46 2.61 -9.10
C ALA A 169 20.32 2.54 -10.64
N THR A 170 20.16 1.34 -11.20
CA THR A 170 20.01 1.13 -12.64
C THR A 170 18.56 1.24 -13.13
N ARG A 171 17.57 1.20 -12.25
CA ARG A 171 16.15 1.16 -12.61
C ARG A 171 15.31 2.33 -12.09
N TYR A 172 15.91 3.24 -11.30
CA TYR A 172 15.16 4.36 -10.72
C TYR A 172 14.60 5.31 -11.81
N ALA A 173 15.23 5.35 -12.98
CA ALA A 173 14.85 6.23 -14.09
C ALA A 173 13.87 5.58 -15.11
N ASP A 174 13.46 4.32 -14.89
CA ASP A 174 12.50 3.65 -15.77
C ASP A 174 11.11 4.32 -15.69
N LEU A 175 10.39 4.40 -16.81
CA LEU A 175 9.08 5.06 -16.90
C LEU A 175 8.00 4.40 -16.02
N VAL A 176 8.01 3.05 -15.92
CA VAL A 176 7.00 2.31 -15.15
C VAL A 176 7.04 2.66 -13.66
N PRO A 177 8.19 2.67 -12.98
CA PRO A 177 8.34 3.18 -11.63
C PRO A 177 7.78 4.59 -11.43
N TRP A 178 8.05 5.51 -12.34
CA TRP A 178 7.58 6.90 -12.24
C TRP A 178 6.05 7.01 -12.28
N ASN A 179 5.38 6.24 -13.13
CA ASN A 179 3.92 6.19 -13.19
C ASN A 179 3.30 5.68 -11.88
N VAL A 180 3.97 4.74 -11.22
CA VAL A 180 3.51 4.22 -9.92
C VAL A 180 3.71 5.27 -8.82
N LEU A 181 4.88 5.91 -8.77
CA LEU A 181 5.16 6.99 -7.82
C LEU A 181 4.17 8.15 -7.96
N GLU A 182 3.82 8.54 -9.19
CA GLU A 182 2.83 9.58 -9.44
C GLU A 182 1.44 9.18 -8.89
N ARG A 183 1.02 7.91 -9.05
CA ARG A 183 -0.24 7.42 -8.47
C ARG A 183 -0.23 7.42 -6.94
N ILE A 184 0.89 7.01 -6.32
CA ILE A 184 1.07 7.05 -4.87
C ILE A 184 0.96 8.50 -4.38
N ARG A 185 1.62 9.44 -5.08
CA ARG A 185 1.56 10.87 -4.78
C ARG A 185 0.15 11.43 -4.88
N GLN A 186 -0.58 11.09 -5.94
CA GLN A 186 -1.97 11.53 -6.16
C GLN A 186 -2.91 11.04 -5.06
N ARG A 187 -2.65 9.86 -4.50
CA ARG A 187 -3.43 9.24 -3.41
C ARG A 187 -2.98 9.70 -2.02
N GLN A 188 -1.90 10.44 -1.93
CA GLN A 188 -1.31 10.90 -0.66
C GLN A 188 -0.96 9.74 0.30
N VAL A 189 -0.64 8.57 -0.23
CA VAL A 189 -0.17 7.44 0.58
C VAL A 189 1.25 7.74 1.06
N PRO A 190 1.56 7.57 2.34
CA PRO A 190 2.92 7.67 2.85
C PRO A 190 3.88 6.77 2.06
N LEU A 191 5.04 7.29 1.68
CA LEU A 191 6.01 6.62 0.82
C LEU A 191 7.38 6.59 1.45
N VAL A 192 7.97 5.40 1.54
CA VAL A 192 9.39 5.18 1.80
C VAL A 192 10.04 4.68 0.52
N VAL A 193 11.15 5.27 0.12
CA VAL A 193 11.93 4.81 -1.04
C VAL A 193 13.18 4.07 -0.53
N VAL A 194 13.35 2.84 -0.99
CA VAL A 194 14.53 2.01 -0.70
C VAL A 194 15.33 1.87 -1.98
N LEU A 195 16.52 2.46 -1.99
CA LEU A 195 17.50 2.28 -3.06
C LEU A 195 18.40 1.10 -2.72
N ASN A 196 18.17 -0.02 -3.39
CA ASN A 196 18.87 -1.28 -3.13
C ASN A 196 20.03 -1.50 -4.12
N ARG A 197 20.94 -2.40 -3.80
CA ARG A 197 22.10 -2.78 -4.62
C ARG A 197 23.00 -1.59 -4.98
N LEU A 198 23.21 -0.70 -4.01
CA LEU A 198 24.22 0.35 -4.17
C LEU A 198 25.62 -0.29 -4.17
N PRO A 199 26.55 0.18 -5.03
CA PRO A 199 27.96 -0.13 -4.87
C PRO A 199 28.45 0.30 -3.49
N THR A 200 29.36 -0.45 -2.88
CA THR A 200 29.85 -0.22 -1.52
C THR A 200 30.50 1.16 -1.35
N ASP A 201 31.08 1.70 -2.41
CA ASP A 201 31.69 3.02 -2.47
C ASP A 201 30.69 4.18 -2.62
N ALA A 202 29.45 3.89 -2.95
CA ALA A 202 28.38 4.87 -3.10
C ALA A 202 27.48 5.02 -1.84
N ALA A 203 27.61 4.10 -0.88
CA ALA A 203 26.78 4.11 0.34
C ALA A 203 27.20 5.21 1.35
N ASP A 204 28.44 5.73 1.24
CA ASP A 204 29.03 6.71 2.15
C ASP A 204 28.99 8.16 1.60
N ARG A 205 28.28 8.40 0.50
CA ARG A 205 28.09 9.73 -0.10
C ARG A 205 26.63 10.16 0.00
#